data_16c7ede68510bcb68ee9df01642a40e1
#
_entry.id   16c7ede68510bcb68ee9df01642a40e1
#
_cell.length_a   1.000
_cell.length_b   1.000
_cell.length_c   1.000
_cell.angle_alpha   90.00
_cell.angle_beta   90.00
_cell.angle_gamma   90.00
#
_symmetry.space_group_name_H-M   'P 1'
#
loop_
_entity.id
_entity.type
_entity.pdbx_description
1 polymer ?
#
loop_
_entity_poly.entity_id
_entity_poly.type
_entity_poly.pdbx_seq_one_letter_code
_entity_poly.pdbx_strand_id
1 'polypeptide(L)'
;MLRGQPELPRCFWGVLTGKNPTDRAKKGTKRHLLVDGKGTPLALRITGANRNESLEAMNLVDDIPPIRGRRGRPRQKPKALYGDRQYGTPRNHKGLKERGIEDHLAQPRTPHGSGLGKVRWVVESTLSWVGQARRLKIRYDKLPAMHRAFHYLQMARICCKILQRDF
;
A
#
# COMPACT_ATOMS: atom_id res chain seq x y z
N MET A 1 -15.95 -9.99 -35.57
CA MET A 1 -16.52 -9.80 -34.25
C MET A 1 -15.87 -8.56 -33.62
N LEU A 2 -16.51 -7.41 -33.75
CA LEU A 2 -15.98 -6.12 -33.28
C LEU A 2 -16.22 -6.06 -31.77
N ARG A 3 -15.13 -6.05 -30.98
CA ARG A 3 -15.21 -5.72 -29.54
C ARG A 3 -15.42 -4.21 -29.43
N GLY A 4 -16.54 -3.82 -28.82
CA GLY A 4 -16.80 -2.42 -28.48
C GLY A 4 -15.65 -1.90 -27.61
N GLN A 5 -15.15 -0.73 -27.96
CA GLN A 5 -14.21 -0.01 -27.12
C GLN A 5 -14.92 0.33 -25.80
N PRO A 6 -14.27 0.14 -24.64
CA PRO A 6 -14.85 0.58 -23.39
C PRO A 6 -15.03 2.09 -23.46
N GLU A 7 -16.26 2.56 -23.27
CA GLU A 7 -16.56 3.98 -23.17
C GLU A 7 -15.66 4.60 -22.10
N LEU A 8 -14.82 5.56 -22.50
CA LEU A 8 -14.03 6.38 -21.59
C LEU A 8 -15.02 7.15 -20.71
N PRO A 9 -15.04 6.95 -19.40
CA PRO A 9 -15.92 7.73 -18.54
C PRO A 9 -15.58 9.21 -18.68
N ARG A 10 -16.61 10.03 -18.90
CA ARG A 10 -16.54 11.49 -19.15
C ARG A 10 -16.00 12.32 -17.97
N CYS A 11 -15.27 11.73 -17.04
CA CYS A 11 -14.64 12.44 -15.94
C CYS A 11 -13.14 12.50 -16.15
N PHE A 12 -12.61 13.69 -16.24
CA PHE A 12 -11.17 14.04 -16.33
C PHE A 12 -10.33 13.56 -15.13
N TRP A 13 -10.92 12.87 -14.18
CA TRP A 13 -10.28 12.31 -12.99
C TRP A 13 -10.27 10.79 -13.15
N GLY A 14 -9.09 10.26 -13.42
CA GLY A 14 -8.91 8.86 -13.83
C GLY A 14 -9.41 7.81 -12.84
N VAL A 15 -9.44 6.58 -13.32
CA VAL A 15 -9.97 5.33 -12.72
C VAL A 15 -9.59 5.09 -11.25
N LEU A 16 -8.56 5.73 -10.71
CA LEU A 16 -8.09 5.58 -9.32
C LEU A 16 -8.45 6.79 -8.43
N THR A 17 -9.55 7.47 -8.72
CA THR A 17 -10.06 8.56 -7.87
C THR A 17 -11.46 8.26 -7.38
N GLY A 18 -11.77 8.68 -6.16
CA GLY A 18 -13.10 8.55 -5.56
C GLY A 18 -13.38 9.69 -4.59
N LYS A 19 -14.66 9.89 -4.25
CA LYS A 19 -15.08 10.89 -3.27
C LYS A 19 -14.47 10.57 -1.91
N ASN A 20 -13.69 11.50 -1.35
CA ASN A 20 -13.11 11.32 -0.02
C ASN A 20 -14.18 11.58 1.05
N PRO A 21 -14.55 10.61 1.88
CA PRO A 21 -15.56 10.78 2.91
C PRO A 21 -15.13 11.76 4.01
N THR A 22 -13.84 11.96 4.21
CA THR A 22 -13.28 12.83 5.26
C THR A 22 -12.94 14.24 4.78
N ASP A 23 -12.93 14.51 3.47
CA ASP A 23 -12.58 15.81 2.90
C ASP A 23 -13.70 16.33 1.99
N ARG A 24 -14.89 16.59 2.57
CA ARG A 24 -16.05 17.21 1.90
C ARG A 24 -16.37 16.61 0.53
N ALA A 25 -16.22 15.28 0.39
CA ALA A 25 -16.40 14.54 -0.85
C ALA A 25 -15.52 15.00 -2.03
N LYS A 26 -14.43 15.73 -1.78
CA LYS A 26 -13.44 16.02 -2.83
C LYS A 26 -12.89 14.73 -3.40
N LYS A 27 -12.65 14.71 -4.71
CA LYS A 27 -12.06 13.56 -5.37
C LYS A 27 -10.60 13.39 -4.94
N GLY A 28 -10.29 12.24 -4.40
CA GLY A 28 -8.96 11.89 -3.89
C GLY A 28 -8.50 10.50 -4.31
N THR A 29 -7.23 10.26 -4.08
CA THR A 29 -6.56 8.98 -4.32
C THR A 29 -5.94 8.51 -3.00
N LYS A 30 -6.15 7.23 -2.67
CA LYS A 30 -5.59 6.59 -1.48
C LYS A 30 -4.40 5.71 -1.87
N ARG A 31 -3.35 5.74 -1.07
CA ARG A 31 -2.14 4.92 -1.23
C ARG A 31 -2.15 3.84 -0.16
N HIS A 32 -2.01 2.61 -0.57
CA HIS A 32 -1.83 1.47 0.31
C HIS A 32 -0.41 0.97 0.14
N LEU A 33 0.38 1.03 1.20
CA LEU A 33 1.80 0.71 1.17
C LEU A 33 2.10 -0.42 2.15
N LEU A 34 2.86 -1.39 1.70
CA LEU A 34 3.45 -2.43 2.52
C LEU A 34 4.96 -2.22 2.58
N VAL A 35 5.52 -2.24 3.77
CA VAL A 35 6.96 -2.08 4.02
C VAL A 35 7.49 -3.24 4.86
N ASP A 36 8.80 -3.47 4.80
CA ASP A 36 9.46 -4.36 5.75
C ASP A 36 9.74 -3.66 7.11
N GLY A 37 10.35 -4.38 8.05
CA GLY A 37 10.66 -3.84 9.38
C GLY A 37 11.67 -2.68 9.39
N LYS A 38 12.38 -2.44 8.30
CA LYS A 38 13.32 -1.31 8.12
C LYS A 38 12.70 -0.13 7.35
N GLY A 39 11.47 -0.28 6.86
CA GLY A 39 10.79 0.74 6.05
C GLY A 39 11.04 0.63 4.55
N THR A 40 11.64 -0.49 4.09
CA THR A 40 11.80 -0.73 2.66
C THR A 40 10.44 -1.00 2.02
N PRO A 41 10.02 -0.23 1.00
CA PRO A 41 8.75 -0.45 0.35
C PRO A 41 8.74 -1.77 -0.44
N LEU A 42 7.78 -2.64 -0.15
CA LEU A 42 7.64 -3.97 -0.77
C LEU A 42 6.53 -4.00 -1.82
N ALA A 43 5.39 -3.40 -1.52
CA ALA A 43 4.25 -3.36 -2.43
C ALA A 43 3.47 -2.05 -2.26
N LEU A 44 2.89 -1.57 -3.37
CA LEU A 44 2.07 -0.37 -3.40
C LEU A 44 0.83 -0.60 -4.25
N ARG A 45 -0.33 -0.24 -3.69
CA ARG A 45 -1.58 -0.13 -4.43
C ARG A 45 -2.15 1.27 -4.32
N ILE A 46 -2.80 1.70 -5.38
CA ILE A 46 -3.45 3.01 -5.46
C ILE A 46 -4.92 2.79 -5.79
N THR A 47 -5.79 3.37 -4.99
CA THR A 47 -7.25 3.27 -5.16
C THR A 47 -7.91 4.63 -5.06
N GLY A 48 -9.18 4.71 -5.39
CA GLY A 48 -9.99 5.88 -5.06
C GLY A 48 -10.11 6.08 -3.55
N ALA A 49 -10.23 7.31 -3.10
CA ALA A 49 -10.32 7.65 -1.67
C ALA A 49 -11.54 7.04 -0.96
N ASN A 50 -12.58 6.67 -1.71
CA ASN A 50 -13.77 5.98 -1.21
C ASN A 50 -13.58 4.48 -0.96
N ARG A 51 -12.45 3.91 -1.39
CA ARG A 51 -12.17 2.47 -1.22
C ARG A 51 -11.85 2.15 0.23
N ASN A 52 -12.44 1.08 0.76
CA ASN A 52 -12.11 0.58 2.09
C ASN A 52 -10.72 -0.04 2.09
N GLU A 53 -9.89 0.39 3.05
CA GLU A 53 -8.48 -0.02 3.17
C GLU A 53 -8.32 -1.51 3.46
N SER A 54 -9.22 -2.08 4.26
CA SER A 54 -9.16 -3.48 4.63
C SER A 54 -9.22 -4.44 3.43
N LEU A 55 -9.87 -4.03 2.35
CA LEU A 55 -10.00 -4.85 1.14
C LEU A 55 -8.67 -5.01 0.38
N GLU A 56 -7.73 -4.10 0.59
CA GLU A 56 -6.45 -4.09 -0.13
C GLU A 56 -5.33 -4.83 0.62
N ALA A 57 -5.53 -5.24 1.87
CA ALA A 57 -4.50 -5.89 2.67
C ALA A 57 -3.95 -7.17 2.04
N MET A 58 -4.83 -8.11 1.68
CA MET A 58 -4.42 -9.38 1.07
C MET A 58 -3.82 -9.17 -0.32
N ASN A 59 -4.39 -8.24 -1.08
CA ASN A 59 -3.86 -7.87 -2.37
C ASN A 59 -2.42 -7.32 -2.29
N LEU A 60 -2.11 -6.51 -1.25
CA LEU A 60 -0.76 -6.02 -1.02
C LEU A 60 0.22 -7.14 -0.66
N VAL A 61 -0.23 -8.11 0.14
CA VAL A 61 0.57 -9.29 0.49
C VAL A 61 0.89 -10.11 -0.77
N ASP A 62 -0.09 -10.31 -1.63
CA ASP A 62 0.05 -11.08 -2.86
C ASP A 62 0.90 -10.33 -3.92
N ASP A 63 0.98 -9.00 -3.85
CA ASP A 63 1.83 -8.17 -4.72
C ASP A 63 3.30 -8.12 -4.29
N ILE A 64 3.71 -8.76 -3.18
CA ILE A 64 5.12 -8.80 -2.78
C ILE A 64 5.94 -9.49 -3.86
N PRO A 65 6.95 -8.82 -4.45
CA PRO A 65 7.81 -9.46 -5.43
C PRO A 65 8.66 -10.57 -4.79
N PRO A 66 9.13 -11.56 -5.57
CA PRO A 66 10.03 -12.58 -5.06
C PRO A 66 11.35 -11.96 -4.62
N ILE A 67 11.58 -11.89 -3.31
CA ILE A 67 12.79 -11.32 -2.73
C ILE A 67 13.82 -12.40 -2.56
N ARG A 68 14.94 -12.29 -3.29
CA ARG A 68 16.03 -13.25 -3.25
C ARG A 68 17.03 -12.93 -2.14
N GLY A 69 17.26 -13.88 -1.24
CA GLY A 69 18.38 -13.84 -0.30
C GLY A 69 19.68 -14.40 -0.89
N ARG A 70 20.74 -14.53 -0.06
CA ARG A 70 22.05 -15.07 -0.51
C ARG A 70 21.96 -16.51 -1.00
N ARG A 71 21.14 -17.36 -0.39
CA ARG A 71 20.88 -18.77 -0.79
C ARG A 71 19.42 -19.14 -0.54
N GLY A 72 18.86 -20.01 -1.39
CA GLY A 72 17.53 -20.60 -1.24
C GLY A 72 16.46 -20.04 -2.17
N ARG A 73 15.24 -20.52 -1.98
CA ARG A 73 14.07 -20.07 -2.76
C ARG A 73 13.71 -18.62 -2.42
N PRO A 74 13.41 -17.78 -3.42
CA PRO A 74 12.97 -16.41 -3.18
C PRO A 74 11.74 -16.36 -2.24
N ARG A 75 11.77 -15.42 -1.30
CA ARG A 75 10.64 -15.21 -0.38
C ARG A 75 9.60 -14.31 -1.04
N GLN A 76 8.35 -14.74 -1.01
CA GLN A 76 7.20 -13.96 -1.51
C GLN A 76 6.19 -13.66 -0.38
N LYS A 77 6.34 -14.32 0.78
CA LYS A 77 5.44 -14.14 1.92
C LYS A 77 6.21 -13.63 3.12
N PRO A 78 5.69 -12.64 3.85
CA PRO A 78 6.26 -12.23 5.13
C PRO A 78 6.02 -13.32 6.18
N LYS A 79 6.83 -13.35 7.23
CA LYS A 79 6.60 -14.22 8.39
C LYS A 79 5.40 -13.74 9.20
N ALA A 80 5.34 -12.42 9.43
CA ALA A 80 4.30 -11.77 10.22
C ALA A 80 3.81 -10.51 9.50
N LEU A 81 2.55 -10.14 9.69
CA LEU A 81 1.96 -8.91 9.18
C LEU A 81 1.41 -8.07 10.33
N TYR A 82 1.89 -6.83 10.41
CA TYR A 82 1.40 -5.82 11.33
C TYR A 82 0.52 -4.82 10.58
N GLY A 83 -0.59 -4.43 11.16
CA GLY A 83 -1.51 -3.47 10.54
C GLY A 83 -2.38 -2.74 11.55
N ASP A 84 -2.90 -1.61 11.12
CA ASP A 84 -3.82 -0.77 11.88
C ASP A 84 -5.18 -1.49 12.07
N ARG A 85 -5.98 -1.00 13.01
CA ARG A 85 -7.34 -1.48 13.33
C ARG A 85 -8.26 -1.53 12.11
N GLN A 86 -8.07 -0.66 11.13
CA GLN A 86 -8.83 -0.69 9.89
C GLN A 86 -8.61 -1.97 9.07
N TYR A 87 -7.46 -2.62 9.25
CA TYR A 87 -7.14 -3.89 8.59
C TYR A 87 -7.58 -5.12 9.39
N GLY A 88 -7.88 -4.98 10.70
CA GLY A 88 -8.29 -6.07 11.60
C GLY A 88 -9.73 -6.55 11.34
N THR A 89 -9.98 -7.09 10.17
CA THR A 89 -11.28 -7.64 9.79
C THR A 89 -11.24 -9.18 9.79
N PRO A 90 -12.36 -9.87 10.06
CA PRO A 90 -12.40 -11.35 10.03
C PRO A 90 -11.87 -11.93 8.71
N ARG A 91 -12.16 -11.24 7.59
CA ARG A 91 -11.65 -11.62 6.27
C ARG A 91 -10.12 -11.62 6.22
N ASN A 92 -9.48 -10.58 6.76
CA ASN A 92 -8.03 -10.45 6.72
C ASN A 92 -7.35 -11.43 7.68
N HIS A 93 -7.89 -11.63 8.88
CA HIS A 93 -7.42 -12.67 9.81
C HIS A 93 -7.46 -14.06 9.17
N LYS A 94 -8.58 -14.42 8.52
CA LYS A 94 -8.72 -15.66 7.78
C LYS A 94 -7.70 -15.75 6.63
N GLY A 95 -7.56 -14.67 5.83
CA GLY A 95 -6.63 -14.63 4.71
C GLY A 95 -5.17 -14.76 5.10
N LEU A 96 -4.75 -14.26 6.27
CA LEU A 96 -3.41 -14.45 6.82
C LEU A 96 -3.18 -15.88 7.27
N LYS A 97 -4.15 -16.45 7.98
CA LYS A 97 -4.11 -17.86 8.43
C LYS A 97 -3.97 -18.83 7.25
N GLU A 98 -4.76 -18.63 6.19
CA GLU A 98 -4.69 -19.45 4.96
C GLU A 98 -3.32 -19.38 4.27
N ARG A 99 -2.63 -18.24 4.40
CA ARG A 99 -1.29 -18.04 3.84
C ARG A 99 -0.16 -18.48 4.76
N GLY A 100 -0.47 -18.90 5.98
CA GLY A 100 0.52 -19.25 7.02
C GLY A 100 1.34 -18.04 7.48
N ILE A 101 0.73 -16.85 7.51
CA ILE A 101 1.34 -15.60 7.95
C ILE A 101 0.89 -15.33 9.38
N GLU A 102 1.83 -15.02 10.27
CA GLU A 102 1.55 -14.65 11.65
C GLU A 102 0.81 -13.32 11.69
N ASP A 103 -0.33 -13.32 12.39
CA ASP A 103 -1.29 -12.22 12.38
C ASP A 103 -1.09 -11.30 13.59
N HIS A 104 -0.65 -10.09 13.32
CA HIS A 104 -0.52 -8.98 14.27
C HIS A 104 -1.38 -7.76 13.86
N LEU A 105 -2.50 -8.00 13.18
CA LEU A 105 -3.45 -6.93 12.90
C LEU A 105 -4.16 -6.52 14.16
N ALA A 106 -4.21 -5.22 14.44
CA ALA A 106 -4.92 -4.71 15.60
C ALA A 106 -6.41 -4.98 15.50
N GLN A 107 -6.98 -5.56 16.54
CA GLN A 107 -8.42 -5.80 16.58
C GLN A 107 -9.19 -4.51 16.92
N PRO A 108 -10.36 -4.27 16.30
CA PRO A 108 -11.27 -3.21 16.71
C PRO A 108 -11.69 -3.40 18.18
N ARG A 109 -11.82 -2.30 18.91
CA ARG A 109 -12.30 -2.29 20.33
C ARG A 109 -11.35 -2.91 21.36
N THR A 110 -10.09 -3.20 21.05
CA THR A 110 -9.09 -3.55 22.05
C THR A 110 -8.53 -2.31 22.74
N PRO A 111 -8.17 -2.37 24.05
CA PRO A 111 -7.54 -1.27 24.77
C PRO A 111 -6.26 -0.78 24.07
N HIS A 112 -5.94 0.51 24.27
CA HIS A 112 -4.65 1.06 23.82
C HIS A 112 -3.50 0.39 24.59
N GLY A 113 -2.46 -0.07 23.91
CA GLY A 113 -1.29 -0.69 24.55
C GLY A 113 -0.64 -1.83 23.77
N SER A 114 -1.13 -2.13 22.57
CA SER A 114 -0.63 -3.24 21.73
C SER A 114 0.82 -3.14 21.23
N GLY A 115 1.59 -2.12 21.67
CA GLY A 115 2.98 -1.93 21.21
C GLY A 115 3.13 -1.55 19.72
N LEU A 116 2.03 -1.44 19.00
CA LEU A 116 1.99 -1.13 17.56
C LEU A 116 2.60 0.24 17.23
N GLY A 117 2.68 1.16 18.18
CA GLY A 117 3.32 2.47 17.97
C GLY A 117 4.77 2.36 17.49
N LYS A 118 5.52 1.35 17.98
CA LYS A 118 6.91 1.09 17.57
C LYS A 118 7.04 0.59 16.13
N VAL A 119 6.00 -0.04 15.59
CA VAL A 119 6.00 -0.59 14.21
C VAL A 119 5.34 0.37 13.24
N ARG A 120 4.33 1.11 13.69
CA ARG A 120 3.54 2.01 12.86
C ARG A 120 4.36 3.18 12.29
N TRP A 121 5.28 3.76 13.08
CA TRP A 121 6.12 4.86 12.62
C TRP A 121 6.93 4.51 11.37
N VAL A 122 7.30 3.24 11.20
CA VAL A 122 8.08 2.76 10.04
C VAL A 122 7.30 2.95 8.74
N VAL A 123 6.01 2.58 8.74
CA VAL A 123 5.13 2.79 7.57
C VAL A 123 4.85 4.28 7.36
N GLU A 124 4.60 5.02 8.43
CA GLU A 124 4.29 6.45 8.38
C GLU A 124 5.48 7.25 7.82
N SER A 125 6.71 6.93 8.26
CA SER A 125 7.92 7.57 7.72
C SER A 125 8.11 7.28 6.24
N THR A 126 7.90 6.03 5.80
CA THR A 126 8.02 5.68 4.38
C THR A 126 6.93 6.33 3.54
N LEU A 127 5.68 6.38 4.02
CA LEU A 127 4.60 7.13 3.37
C LEU A 127 4.93 8.62 3.25
N SER A 128 5.54 9.20 4.30
CA SER A 128 6.02 10.58 4.27
C SER A 128 7.08 10.77 3.18
N TRP A 129 8.07 9.87 3.09
CA TRP A 129 9.11 9.94 2.05
C TRP A 129 8.54 9.80 0.63
N VAL A 130 7.54 8.94 0.45
CA VAL A 130 6.82 8.86 -0.83
C VAL A 130 6.10 10.18 -1.12
N GLY A 131 5.46 10.79 -0.11
CA GLY A 131 4.74 12.05 -0.23
C GLY A 131 5.63 13.29 -0.44
N GLN A 132 6.92 13.23 -0.09
CA GLN A 132 7.87 14.35 -0.27
C GLN A 132 8.19 14.62 -1.75
N ALA A 133 8.05 13.63 -2.63
CA ALA A 133 8.22 13.87 -4.05
C ALA A 133 7.19 14.89 -4.54
N ARG A 134 7.65 16.03 -5.07
CA ARG A 134 6.80 17.18 -5.46
C ARG A 134 5.59 16.76 -6.31
N ARG A 135 5.80 15.85 -7.26
CA ARG A 135 4.76 15.35 -8.17
C ARG A 135 3.75 14.41 -7.51
N LEU A 136 4.09 13.85 -6.35
CA LEU A 136 3.23 12.93 -5.61
C LEU A 136 2.43 13.59 -4.47
N LYS A 137 2.73 14.84 -4.14
CA LYS A 137 1.96 15.61 -3.12
C LYS A 137 0.53 15.82 -3.57
N ILE A 138 0.36 16.24 -4.82
CA ILE A 138 -0.92 16.48 -5.47
C ILE A 138 -0.94 15.68 -6.76
N ARG A 139 -2.05 15.01 -7.04
CA ARG A 139 -2.19 14.26 -8.28
C ARG A 139 -2.59 15.17 -9.42
N TYR A 140 -1.67 15.40 -10.34
CA TYR A 140 -1.92 16.09 -11.60
C TYR A 140 -2.12 15.12 -12.77
N ASP A 141 -1.64 13.89 -12.63
CA ASP A 141 -1.64 12.89 -13.69
C ASP A 141 -3.06 12.34 -13.91
N LYS A 142 -3.59 12.53 -15.12
CA LYS A 142 -4.88 12.00 -15.55
C LYS A 142 -4.83 10.50 -15.75
N LEU A 143 -3.72 9.99 -16.33
CA LEU A 143 -3.52 8.58 -16.59
C LEU A 143 -3.10 7.82 -15.32
N PRO A 144 -3.84 6.79 -14.90
CA PRO A 144 -3.49 5.96 -13.75
C PRO A 144 -2.11 5.31 -13.84
N ALA A 145 -1.72 4.91 -15.05
CA ALA A 145 -0.42 4.31 -15.30
C ALA A 145 0.74 5.25 -14.98
N MET A 146 0.65 6.52 -15.41
CA MET A 146 1.66 7.55 -15.12
C MET A 146 1.76 7.82 -13.63
N HIS A 147 0.62 7.96 -12.95
CA HIS A 147 0.60 8.16 -11.51
C HIS A 147 1.26 7.01 -10.75
N ARG A 148 0.99 5.75 -11.14
CA ARG A 148 1.64 4.57 -10.59
C ARG A 148 3.14 4.54 -10.88
N ALA A 149 3.54 4.86 -12.10
CA ALA A 149 4.96 4.89 -12.50
C ALA A 149 5.78 5.84 -11.63
N PHE A 150 5.27 7.05 -11.34
CA PHE A 150 5.95 7.98 -10.43
C PHE A 150 6.05 7.47 -8.99
N HIS A 151 5.07 6.73 -8.51
CA HIS A 151 5.16 6.09 -7.20
C HIS A 151 6.22 5.00 -7.18
N TYR A 152 6.28 4.13 -8.19
CA TYR A 152 7.31 3.09 -8.28
C TYR A 152 8.72 3.69 -8.42
N LEU A 153 8.87 4.77 -9.19
CA LEU A 153 10.14 5.49 -9.28
C LEU A 153 10.59 6.05 -7.92
N GLN A 154 9.66 6.62 -7.16
CA GLN A 154 9.96 7.11 -5.82
C GLN A 154 10.28 5.96 -4.85
N MET A 155 9.58 4.83 -4.92
CA MET A 155 9.90 3.64 -4.13
C MET A 155 11.30 3.12 -4.46
N ALA A 156 11.66 3.01 -5.74
CA ALA A 156 13.01 2.63 -6.17
C ALA A 156 14.07 3.59 -5.59
N ARG A 157 13.82 4.90 -5.63
CA ARG A 157 14.71 5.90 -5.01
C ARG A 157 14.86 5.68 -3.50
N ILE A 158 13.79 5.33 -2.79
CA ILE A 158 13.84 5.03 -1.35
C ILE A 158 14.70 3.78 -1.13
N CYS A 159 14.49 2.70 -1.90
CA CYS A 159 15.30 1.48 -1.83
C CYS A 159 16.78 1.78 -2.06
N CYS A 160 17.13 2.56 -3.07
CA CYS A 160 18.52 2.97 -3.32
C CYS A 160 19.14 3.71 -2.14
N LYS A 161 18.38 4.63 -1.50
CA LYS A 161 18.87 5.35 -0.32
C LYS A 161 19.08 4.44 0.89
N ILE A 162 18.21 3.45 1.08
CA ILE A 162 18.37 2.47 2.17
C ILE A 162 19.63 1.64 1.91
N LEU A 163 19.83 1.16 0.70
CA LEU A 163 21.04 0.42 0.33
C LEU A 163 22.31 1.24 0.57
N GLN A 164 22.32 2.53 0.25
CA GLN A 164 23.46 3.41 0.49
C GLN A 164 23.75 3.66 1.98
N ARG A 165 22.80 3.45 2.87
CA ARG A 165 23.00 3.58 4.33
C ARG A 165 23.50 2.28 4.96
N ASP A 166 23.19 1.15 4.35
CA ASP A 166 23.56 -0.18 4.85
C ASP A 166 24.97 -0.62 4.34
N PHE A 167 25.61 0.21 3.47
CA PHE A 167 27.00 0.11 3.01
C PHE A 167 27.82 1.31 3.44
#